data_cb6e8af69b319e12621d426d6b616ab9
#
_entry.id   cb6e8af69b319e12621d426d6b616ab9
#
_cell.length_a   1.000
_cell.length_b   1.000
_cell.length_c   1.000
_cell.angle_alpha   90.00
_cell.angle_beta   90.00
_cell.angle_gamma   90.00
#
_symmetry.space_group_name_H-M   'P 1'
#
loop_
_entity.id
_entity.type
_entity.pdbx_description
1 polymer ?
#
loop_
_entity_poly.entity_id
_entity_poly.type
_entity_poly.pdbx_seq_one_letter_code
_entity_poly.pdbx_strand_id
1 'polypeptide(L)'
;MSKFGFFSDNGSEFIFHTPQTPRPMMNYVWNARILSGINQFGGGDGAYGGRAASYIDPEGKGRAILIRNGNRYFYIRDMETGEFWNPGWYPVKKALDEYRCIHGLGYTIIEGSSNGIKARLRVF
;
A
#
# COMPACT_ATOMS: atom_id res chain seq x y z
N MET A 1 -3.20 -2.39 22.16
CA MET A 1 -2.66 -1.60 21.03
C MET A 1 -1.40 -2.29 20.55
N SER A 2 -1.29 -2.62 19.27
CA SER A 2 -0.06 -3.24 18.78
C SER A 2 1.06 -2.20 18.66
N LYS A 3 2.33 -2.66 18.65
CA LYS A 3 3.51 -1.80 18.47
C LYS A 3 3.49 -1.01 17.15
N PHE A 4 2.71 -1.45 16.16
CA PHE A 4 2.77 -0.90 14.79
C PHE A 4 1.49 -0.21 14.36
N GLY A 5 0.37 -0.45 15.03
CA GLY A 5 -0.93 0.09 14.66
C GLY A 5 -2.07 -0.43 15.54
N PHE A 6 -3.28 -0.08 15.16
CA PHE A 6 -4.49 -0.43 15.89
C PHE A 6 -5.70 -0.49 14.92
N PHE A 7 -6.75 -1.16 15.32
CA PHE A 7 -8.02 -1.13 14.61
C PHE A 7 -8.79 0.16 14.93
N SER A 8 -9.52 0.67 13.93
CA SER A 8 -10.52 1.73 14.15
C SER A 8 -11.60 1.25 15.13
N ASP A 9 -12.34 2.17 15.74
CA ASP A 9 -13.33 1.86 16.76
C ASP A 9 -14.43 0.89 16.26
N ASN A 10 -14.78 0.97 14.98
CA ASN A 10 -15.73 0.06 14.34
C ASN A 10 -15.09 -1.21 13.75
N GLY A 11 -13.79 -1.38 13.90
CA GLY A 11 -13.04 -2.55 13.40
C GLY A 11 -12.90 -2.65 11.88
N SER A 12 -13.35 -1.66 11.11
CA SER A 12 -13.34 -1.73 9.63
C SER A 12 -12.00 -1.36 8.99
N GLU A 13 -11.11 -0.76 9.76
CA GLU A 13 -9.80 -0.31 9.30
C GLU A 13 -8.71 -0.74 10.26
N PHE A 14 -7.52 -1.06 9.72
CA PHE A 14 -6.30 -1.16 10.51
C PHE A 14 -5.39 0.03 10.18
N ILE A 15 -5.01 0.78 11.21
CA ILE A 15 -4.27 2.04 11.10
C ILE A 15 -2.84 1.83 11.59
N PHE A 16 -1.87 1.95 10.68
CA PHE A 16 -0.44 1.95 11.01
C PHE A 16 0.00 3.38 11.33
N HIS A 17 0.75 3.53 12.41
CA HIS A 17 1.38 4.80 12.78
C HIS A 17 2.89 4.81 12.51
N THR A 18 3.42 3.74 11.96
CA THR A 18 4.82 3.63 11.53
C THR A 18 4.93 2.80 10.24
N PRO A 19 5.76 3.20 9.29
CA PRO A 19 6.06 2.38 8.12
C PRO A 19 6.98 1.20 8.45
N GLN A 20 7.74 1.29 9.56
CA GLN A 20 8.78 0.34 9.93
C GLN A 20 8.20 -0.87 10.65
N THR A 21 7.63 -1.78 9.89
CA THR A 21 7.13 -3.08 10.36
C THR A 21 8.14 -4.19 10.03
N PRO A 22 8.15 -5.32 10.75
CA PRO A 22 9.12 -6.42 10.51
C PRO A 22 9.04 -7.03 9.11
N ARG A 23 7.89 -6.90 8.46
CA ARG A 23 7.62 -7.36 7.09
C ARG A 23 6.58 -6.47 6.44
N PRO A 24 6.47 -6.46 5.11
CA PRO A 24 5.36 -5.79 4.43
C PRO A 24 4.02 -6.32 4.93
N MET A 25 3.15 -5.41 5.34
CA MET A 25 1.80 -5.72 5.81
C MET A 25 0.84 -5.43 4.67
N MET A 26 0.31 -6.50 4.07
CA MET A 26 -0.48 -6.43 2.85
C MET A 26 -1.96 -6.23 3.14
N ASN A 27 -2.58 -5.33 2.40
CA ASN A 27 -4.02 -5.26 2.20
C ASN A 27 -4.35 -5.76 0.79
N TYR A 28 -5.34 -6.62 0.67
CA TYR A 28 -5.78 -7.14 -0.62
C TYR A 28 -7.11 -6.53 -1.01
N VAL A 29 -7.11 -5.86 -2.16
CA VAL A 29 -8.30 -5.30 -2.80
C VAL A 29 -8.57 -6.13 -4.06
N TRP A 30 -9.78 -6.65 -4.21
CA TRP A 30 -10.07 -7.59 -5.27
C TRP A 30 -11.53 -7.55 -5.73
N ASN A 31 -11.71 -7.98 -6.95
CA ASN A 31 -13.02 -8.29 -7.54
C ASN A 31 -12.89 -9.59 -8.37
N ALA A 32 -13.94 -9.97 -9.12
CA ALA A 32 -13.94 -11.20 -9.89
C ALA A 32 -12.83 -11.31 -10.97
N ARG A 33 -12.11 -10.23 -11.27
CA ARG A 33 -11.12 -10.16 -12.35
C ARG A 33 -9.74 -9.67 -11.92
N ILE A 34 -9.67 -8.83 -10.89
CA ILE A 34 -8.46 -8.14 -10.48
C ILE A 34 -8.22 -8.39 -9.00
N LEU A 35 -6.98 -8.74 -8.66
CA LEU A 35 -6.46 -8.76 -7.31
C LEU A 35 -5.31 -7.76 -7.23
N SER A 36 -5.33 -6.87 -6.26
CA SER A 36 -4.23 -5.94 -5.97
C SER A 36 -3.83 -6.05 -4.51
N GLY A 37 -2.57 -6.36 -4.26
CA GLY A 37 -1.96 -6.28 -2.94
C GLY A 37 -1.30 -4.91 -2.76
N ILE A 38 -1.54 -4.27 -1.63
CA ILE A 38 -0.98 -2.97 -1.30
C ILE A 38 -0.41 -3.06 0.10
N ASN A 39 0.88 -2.78 0.26
CA ASN A 39 1.50 -2.75 1.57
C ASN A 39 1.48 -1.34 2.17
N GLN A 40 1.92 -1.21 3.42
CA GLN A 40 1.96 0.06 4.13
C GLN A 40 2.89 1.10 3.50
N PHE A 41 3.77 0.72 2.59
CA PHE A 41 4.61 1.68 1.83
C PHE A 41 3.95 2.18 0.54
N GLY A 42 2.81 1.60 0.14
CA GLY A 42 2.16 1.86 -1.14
C GLY A 42 2.62 0.94 -2.27
N GLY A 43 3.64 0.13 -2.04
CA GLY A 43 4.07 -0.92 -2.95
C GLY A 43 3.17 -2.15 -2.87
N GLY A 44 3.31 -3.05 -3.80
CA GLY A 44 2.60 -4.32 -3.81
C GLY A 44 2.43 -4.89 -5.21
N ASP A 45 1.83 -6.05 -5.26
CA ASP A 45 1.61 -6.81 -6.48
C ASP A 45 0.15 -6.73 -6.92
N GLY A 46 -0.09 -7.03 -8.17
CA GLY A 46 -1.43 -7.16 -8.72
C GLY A 46 -1.53 -8.36 -9.65
N ALA A 47 -2.70 -8.94 -9.76
CA ALA A 47 -3.00 -9.99 -10.71
C ALA A 47 -4.30 -9.69 -11.45
N TYR A 48 -4.34 -10.02 -12.73
CA TYR A 48 -5.52 -9.98 -13.56
C TYR A 48 -5.80 -11.38 -14.10
N GLY A 49 -7.04 -11.83 -13.97
CA GLY A 49 -7.44 -13.14 -14.49
C GLY A 49 -8.94 -13.37 -14.33
N GLY A 50 -9.51 -14.24 -15.15
CA GLY A 50 -10.95 -14.55 -15.14
C GLY A 50 -11.48 -15.18 -13.84
N ARG A 51 -10.58 -15.58 -12.94
CA ARG A 51 -10.88 -16.08 -11.59
C ARG A 51 -9.77 -15.60 -10.66
N ALA A 52 -9.91 -14.41 -10.14
CA ALA A 52 -8.91 -13.75 -9.30
C ALA A 52 -8.54 -14.52 -8.01
N ALA A 53 -9.34 -15.49 -7.60
CA ALA A 53 -9.11 -16.25 -6.38
C ALA A 53 -8.39 -17.60 -6.60
N SER A 54 -8.20 -18.05 -7.84
CA SER A 54 -7.43 -19.26 -8.11
C SER A 54 -6.36 -18.98 -9.14
N TYR A 55 -5.12 -19.06 -8.73
CA TYR A 55 -3.97 -19.07 -9.64
C TYR A 55 -3.94 -20.32 -10.54
N ILE A 56 -4.87 -21.23 -10.33
CA ILE A 56 -5.03 -22.47 -11.04
C ILE A 56 -6.47 -22.51 -11.54
N ASP A 57 -6.67 -22.56 -12.86
CA ASP A 57 -8.01 -22.81 -13.40
C ASP A 57 -8.48 -24.23 -13.06
N PRO A 58 -9.77 -24.56 -13.22
CA PRO A 58 -10.29 -25.90 -12.92
C PRO A 58 -9.63 -27.02 -13.75
N GLU A 59 -8.92 -26.68 -14.80
CA GLU A 59 -8.18 -27.59 -15.66
C GLU A 59 -6.71 -27.71 -15.27
N GLY A 60 -6.29 -27.07 -14.16
CA GLY A 60 -4.91 -27.08 -13.68
C GLY A 60 -3.93 -26.22 -14.48
N LYS A 61 -4.45 -25.40 -15.40
CA LYS A 61 -3.65 -24.49 -16.22
C LYS A 61 -3.68 -23.11 -15.58
N GLY A 62 -2.59 -22.71 -14.95
CA GLY A 62 -2.46 -21.37 -14.38
C GLY A 62 -2.61 -20.31 -15.47
N ARG A 63 -3.72 -19.57 -15.43
CA ARG A 63 -3.98 -18.44 -16.34
C ARG A 63 -3.99 -17.08 -15.61
N ALA A 64 -3.41 -16.99 -14.44
CA ALA A 64 -3.23 -15.72 -13.81
C ALA A 64 -2.06 -14.97 -14.45
N ILE A 65 -2.32 -13.87 -15.12
CA ILE A 65 -1.28 -12.93 -15.47
C ILE A 65 -0.91 -12.20 -14.18
N LEU A 66 0.16 -12.63 -13.55
CA LEU A 66 0.75 -11.93 -12.43
C LEU A 66 1.38 -10.65 -12.98
N ILE A 67 0.69 -9.54 -12.85
CA ILE A 67 1.28 -8.24 -13.10
C ILE A 67 2.12 -7.91 -11.84
N ARG A 68 3.33 -8.41 -11.81
CA ARG A 68 4.34 -7.97 -10.86
C ARG A 68 4.79 -6.57 -11.24
N ASN A 69 3.95 -5.60 -10.99
CA ASN A 69 4.40 -4.24 -10.83
C ASN A 69 4.95 -4.14 -9.40
N GLY A 70 6.10 -4.70 -9.20
CA GLY A 70 6.68 -4.89 -7.87
C GLY A 70 6.74 -3.66 -6.99
N ASN A 71 6.46 -2.46 -7.51
CA ASN A 71 6.44 -1.29 -6.66
C ASN A 71 5.83 -0.10 -7.39
N ARG A 72 4.69 0.34 -6.91
CA ARG A 72 4.12 1.63 -7.26
C ARG A 72 4.65 2.65 -6.25
N TYR A 73 5.50 3.57 -6.71
CA TYR A 73 6.01 4.62 -5.85
C TYR A 73 5.64 5.98 -6.40
N PHE A 74 5.20 6.86 -5.52
CA PHE A 74 4.98 8.26 -5.82
C PHE A 74 6.06 9.06 -5.13
N TYR A 75 6.78 9.86 -5.89
CA TYR A 75 7.84 10.72 -5.39
C TYR A 75 7.36 12.17 -5.40
N ILE A 76 7.69 12.87 -4.36
CA ILE A 76 7.46 14.31 -4.22
C ILE A 76 8.82 14.96 -4.13
N ARG A 77 9.04 15.97 -4.93
CA ARG A 77 10.23 16.81 -4.86
C ARG A 77 9.83 18.21 -4.41
N ASP A 78 10.43 18.66 -3.32
CA ASP A 78 10.37 20.04 -2.91
C ASP A 78 11.26 20.87 -3.84
N MET A 79 10.67 21.83 -4.55
CA MET A 79 11.39 22.64 -5.53
C MET A 79 12.21 23.77 -4.90
N GLU A 80 11.92 24.13 -3.66
CA GLU A 80 12.67 25.15 -2.92
C GLU A 80 13.95 24.55 -2.32
N THR A 81 13.86 23.39 -1.71
CA THR A 81 14.98 22.72 -1.03
C THR A 81 15.71 21.70 -1.93
N GLY A 82 15.08 21.25 -3.00
CA GLY A 82 15.56 20.17 -3.85
C GLY A 82 15.44 18.78 -3.25
N GLU A 83 14.98 18.67 -2.02
CA GLU A 83 14.75 17.38 -1.37
C GLU A 83 13.62 16.60 -2.02
N PHE A 84 13.73 15.27 -2.00
CA PHE A 84 12.68 14.40 -2.47
C PHE A 84 12.35 13.31 -1.44
N TRP A 85 11.10 12.88 -1.44
CA TRP A 85 10.57 11.89 -0.53
C TRP A 85 9.37 11.16 -1.13
N ASN A 86 8.83 10.20 -0.43
CA ASN A 86 7.58 9.57 -0.81
C ASN A 86 6.67 9.35 0.40
N PRO A 87 5.33 9.43 0.25
CA PRO A 87 4.39 9.34 1.36
C PRO A 87 4.48 8.03 2.14
N GLY A 88 4.87 6.95 1.47
CA GLY A 88 5.02 5.62 2.05
C GLY A 88 6.36 5.36 2.74
N TRP A 89 7.26 6.34 2.82
CA TRP A 89 8.61 6.21 3.38
C TRP A 89 9.58 5.39 2.51
N TYR A 90 9.20 4.21 2.05
CA TYR A 90 10.05 3.37 1.19
C TYR A 90 9.80 3.71 -0.31
N PRO A 91 10.81 3.74 -1.19
CA PRO A 91 12.20 3.31 -1.00
C PRO A 91 13.17 4.39 -0.50
N VAL A 92 12.74 5.67 -0.46
CA VAL A 92 13.64 6.80 -0.12
C VAL A 92 14.13 6.72 1.32
N LYS A 93 13.27 6.22 2.23
CA LYS A 93 13.55 6.05 3.67
C LYS A 93 13.85 7.36 4.40
N LYS A 94 13.45 8.50 3.83
CA LYS A 94 13.52 9.78 4.53
C LYS A 94 12.59 9.76 5.74
N ALA A 95 13.04 10.27 6.87
CA ALA A 95 12.19 10.48 8.02
C ALA A 95 11.04 11.44 7.63
N LEU A 96 9.82 11.06 7.94
CA LEU A 96 8.62 11.87 7.71
C LEU A 96 8.24 12.56 9.02
N ASP A 97 7.70 13.77 8.91
CA ASP A 97 7.18 14.50 10.07
C ASP A 97 5.92 13.81 10.60
N GLU A 98 5.06 13.32 9.70
CA GLU A 98 3.90 12.51 10.00
C GLU A 98 3.82 11.34 9.03
N TYR A 99 3.35 10.20 9.52
CA TYR A 99 3.05 9.04 8.70
C TYR A 99 1.81 8.32 9.22
N ARG A 100 0.95 7.91 8.31
CA ARG A 100 -0.19 7.03 8.60
C ARG A 100 -0.51 6.17 7.37
N CYS A 101 -0.75 4.89 7.60
CA CYS A 101 -1.34 4.02 6.58
C CYS A 101 -2.62 3.41 7.13
N ILE A 102 -3.67 3.43 6.34
CA ILE A 102 -4.99 2.89 6.68
C ILE A 102 -5.31 1.79 5.68
N HIS A 103 -5.40 0.56 6.15
CA HIS A 103 -5.93 -0.56 5.41
C HIS A 103 -7.40 -0.75 5.73
N GLY A 104 -8.26 -0.41 4.80
CA GLY A 104 -9.70 -0.59 4.87
C GLY A 104 -10.20 -1.69 3.93
N LEU A 105 -11.47 -2.04 4.06
CA LEU A 105 -12.13 -2.97 3.15
C LEU A 105 -12.29 -2.32 1.78
N GLY A 106 -11.52 -2.78 0.80
CA GLY A 106 -11.57 -2.26 -0.57
C GLY A 106 -10.69 -1.04 -0.86
N TYR A 107 -9.87 -0.58 0.07
CA TYR A 107 -8.95 0.54 -0.16
C TYR A 107 -7.77 0.54 0.80
N THR A 108 -6.74 1.26 0.39
CA THR A 108 -5.62 1.66 1.27
C THR A 108 -5.37 3.14 1.12
N ILE A 109 -5.17 3.84 2.23
CA ILE A 109 -4.77 5.24 2.26
C ILE A 109 -3.40 5.32 2.91
N ILE A 110 -2.50 6.07 2.29
CA ILE A 110 -1.17 6.38 2.84
C ILE A 110 -1.03 7.88 2.91
N GLU A 111 -0.72 8.37 4.07
CA GLU A 111 -0.49 9.78 4.35
C GLU A 111 0.93 9.96 4.88
N GLY A 112 1.60 10.95 4.37
CA GLY A 112 2.92 11.35 4.84
C GLY A 112 3.11 12.83 4.71
N SER A 113 3.94 13.41 5.56
CA SER A 113 4.34 14.81 5.45
C SER A 113 5.84 14.97 5.65
N SER A 114 6.39 15.99 4.97
CA SER A 114 7.78 16.41 5.14
C SER A 114 7.90 17.89 4.76
N ASN A 115 8.58 18.66 5.61
CA ASN A 115 8.82 20.10 5.41
C ASN A 115 7.54 20.91 5.12
N GLY A 116 6.46 20.63 5.86
CA GLY A 116 5.17 21.32 5.71
C GLY A 116 4.34 20.87 4.49
N ILE A 117 4.87 20.01 3.63
CA ILE A 117 4.14 19.45 2.49
C ILE A 117 3.48 18.14 2.95
N LYS A 118 2.17 18.05 2.85
CA LYS A 118 1.39 16.86 3.17
C LYS A 118 0.86 16.20 1.91
N ALA A 119 1.03 14.89 1.81
CA ALA A 119 0.54 14.09 0.69
C ALA A 119 -0.35 12.95 1.17
N ARG A 120 -1.38 12.65 0.39
CA ARG A 120 -2.30 11.54 0.62
C ARG A 120 -2.47 10.75 -0.67
N LEU A 121 -2.15 9.47 -0.59
CA LEU A 121 -2.37 8.50 -1.66
C LEU A 121 -3.53 7.60 -1.26
N ARG A 122 -4.50 7.46 -2.14
CA ARG A 122 -5.58 6.48 -2.00
C ARG A 122 -5.53 5.49 -3.16
N VAL A 123 -5.58 4.21 -2.82
CA VAL A 123 -5.60 3.10 -3.77
C VAL A 123 -6.84 2.26 -3.51
N PHE A 124 -7.62 1.97 -4.56
CA PHE A 124 -8.89 1.22 -4.51
C PHE A 124 -9.11 0.44 -5.80
#